data_85c469c6f5d08ad9abe8e7bd69b3769e
#
_entry.id   85c469c6f5d08ad9abe8e7bd69b3769e
#
_cell.length_a   1.000
_cell.length_b   1.000
_cell.length_c   1.000
_cell.angle_alpha   90.00
_cell.angle_beta   90.00
_cell.angle_gamma   90.00
#
_symmetry.space_group_name_H-M   'P 1'
#
loop_
_entity.id
_entity.type
_entity.pdbx_description
1 polymer ?
#
loop_
_entity_poly.entity_id
_entity_poly.type
_entity_poly.pdbx_seq_one_letter_code
_entity_poly.pdbx_strand_id
1 'polypeptide(L)'
;VVYIDNGKTRNLSLDKYVSIIYNNRLDNGYMPIAPKTGIVRFIDRDDDGEYDVVAVLEFRNLSVNTVSHAANIITGKYGESLKCDDYDSVTFIKNGVKATIEDIPGKCIVSYIVSGDKKHLYVYINSDGGSGVLQSVNDDDSKKIYTVNGKDFKVSATFDDVVSEGKY
;
A
#
# COMPACT_ATOMS: atom_id res chain seq x y z
N VAL A 1 6.84 19.77 9.33
CA VAL A 1 6.25 18.42 9.52
C VAL A 1 6.91 17.74 10.69
N VAL A 2 6.13 17.07 11.51
CA VAL A 2 6.61 16.29 12.67
C VAL A 2 6.37 14.80 12.39
N TYR A 3 7.37 13.96 12.63
CA TYR A 3 7.25 12.51 12.52
C TYR A 3 7.96 11.80 13.66
N ILE A 4 7.66 10.53 13.87
CA ILE A 4 8.29 9.70 14.89
C ILE A 4 9.23 8.71 14.20
N ASP A 5 10.50 8.75 14.58
CA ASP A 5 11.54 7.84 14.12
C ASP A 5 12.13 7.10 15.32
N ASN A 6 11.97 5.77 15.37
CA ASN A 6 12.42 4.92 16.47
C ASN A 6 12.04 5.48 17.85
N GLY A 7 10.79 5.92 18.02
CA GLY A 7 10.26 6.50 19.25
C GLY A 7 10.73 7.93 19.56
N LYS A 8 11.49 8.56 18.66
CA LYS A 8 11.95 9.95 18.81
C LYS A 8 11.20 10.87 17.86
N THR A 9 10.69 11.96 18.39
CA THR A 9 10.09 13.03 17.59
C THR A 9 11.17 13.73 16.76
N ARG A 10 10.94 13.85 15.47
CA ARG A 10 11.77 14.56 14.50
C ARG A 10 10.97 15.66 13.83
N ASN A 11 11.62 16.76 13.51
CA ASN A 11 11.04 17.86 12.74
C ASN A 11 11.68 17.92 11.38
N LEU A 12 10.86 18.15 10.35
CA LEU A 12 11.29 18.40 8.98
C LEU A 12 10.82 19.79 8.58
N SER A 13 11.70 20.60 8.02
CA SER A 13 11.35 21.86 7.37
C SER A 13 10.92 21.58 5.94
N LEU A 14 9.82 22.19 5.52
CA LEU A 14 9.36 22.16 4.14
C LEU A 14 9.56 23.55 3.54
N ASP A 15 10.00 23.60 2.29
CA ASP A 15 10.04 24.84 1.51
C ASP A 15 8.65 25.48 1.45
N LYS A 16 8.62 26.80 1.33
CA LYS A 16 7.38 27.58 1.19
C LYS A 16 6.53 27.14 0.01
N TYR A 17 7.17 26.67 -1.05
CA TYR A 17 6.54 26.24 -2.30
C TYR A 17 6.68 24.73 -2.52
N VAL A 18 6.69 23.95 -1.42
CA VAL A 18 6.79 22.49 -1.49
C VAL A 18 5.77 21.89 -2.45
N SER A 19 6.25 21.01 -3.31
CA SER A 19 5.40 20.24 -4.23
C SER A 19 5.02 18.91 -3.62
N ILE A 20 3.72 18.60 -3.55
CA ILE A 20 3.24 17.30 -3.09
C ILE A 20 2.90 16.44 -4.29
N ILE A 21 3.52 15.26 -4.37
CA ILE A 21 3.20 14.23 -5.36
C ILE A 21 2.50 13.08 -4.63
N TYR A 22 1.20 12.95 -4.86
CA TYR A 22 0.40 11.89 -4.25
C TYR A 22 0.04 10.84 -5.29
N ASN A 23 0.41 9.58 -5.00
CA ASN A 23 0.16 8.45 -5.89
C ASN A 23 0.53 8.75 -7.34
N ASN A 24 1.77 9.23 -7.55
CA ASN A 24 2.37 9.55 -8.85
C ASN A 24 1.71 10.74 -9.60
N ARG A 25 0.94 11.58 -8.91
CA ARG A 25 0.38 12.81 -9.49
C ARG A 25 0.64 14.00 -8.58
N LEU A 26 0.91 15.14 -9.21
CA LEU A 26 1.01 16.41 -8.49
C LEU A 26 -0.33 16.71 -7.82
N ASP A 27 -0.29 16.93 -6.51
CA ASP A 27 -1.44 17.30 -5.71
C ASP A 27 -1.41 18.80 -5.41
N ASN A 28 -2.57 19.41 -5.40
CA ASN A 28 -2.72 20.84 -5.11
C ASN A 28 -2.89 21.14 -3.61
N GLY A 29 -2.40 20.27 -2.74
CA GLY A 29 -2.33 20.48 -1.30
C GLY A 29 -3.53 19.99 -0.49
N TYR A 30 -4.36 19.12 -1.05
CA TYR A 30 -5.55 18.58 -0.38
C TYR A 30 -5.39 17.17 0.19
N MET A 31 -4.33 16.47 -0.17
CA MET A 31 -4.12 15.09 0.26
C MET A 31 -3.23 15.00 1.51
N PRO A 32 -3.53 14.09 2.44
CA PRO A 32 -2.71 13.92 3.62
C PRO A 32 -1.33 13.37 3.26
N ILE A 33 -0.29 13.96 3.84
CA ILE A 33 1.09 13.46 3.70
C ILE A 33 1.41 12.30 4.64
N ALA A 34 0.42 11.82 5.40
CA ALA A 34 0.53 10.70 6.33
C ALA A 34 -0.42 9.57 5.88
N PRO A 35 -0.01 8.70 4.94
CA PRO A 35 -0.82 7.58 4.49
C PRO A 35 -0.97 6.55 5.62
N LYS A 36 -2.13 5.89 5.72
CA LYS A 36 -2.32 4.77 6.67
C LYS A 36 -1.35 3.62 6.38
N THR A 37 -1.16 3.31 5.11
CA THR A 37 -0.23 2.27 4.64
C THR A 37 0.48 2.81 3.43
N GLY A 38 1.80 3.00 3.51
CA GLY A 38 2.49 3.58 2.37
C GLY A 38 3.91 4.01 2.65
N ILE A 39 4.41 4.82 1.75
CA ILE A 39 5.75 5.38 1.79
C ILE A 39 5.65 6.89 1.57
N VAL A 40 6.34 7.64 2.42
CA VAL A 40 6.55 9.08 2.21
C VAL A 40 8.04 9.31 1.99
N ARG A 41 8.37 10.06 0.95
CA ARG A 41 9.74 10.50 0.66
C ARG A 41 9.77 12.01 0.68
N PHE A 42 10.71 12.56 1.42
CA PHE A 42 11.04 13.97 1.44
C PHE A 42 12.31 14.17 0.60
N ILE A 43 12.28 15.10 -0.33
CA ILE A 43 13.36 15.35 -1.28
C ILE A 43 13.70 16.83 -1.19
N ASP A 44 14.95 17.11 -0.83
CA ASP A 44 15.62 18.38 -0.87
C ASP A 44 16.45 18.37 -2.17
N ARG A 45 16.18 19.28 -3.09
CA ARG A 45 16.79 19.28 -4.44
C ARG A 45 18.00 20.20 -4.54
N ASP A 46 18.07 21.20 -3.67
CA ASP A 46 19.13 22.21 -3.71
C ASP A 46 20.03 22.20 -2.46
N ASP A 47 19.76 21.22 -1.55
CA ASP A 47 20.60 20.92 -0.38
C ASP A 47 20.65 22.08 0.63
N ASP A 48 19.56 22.87 0.71
CA ASP A 48 19.44 24.00 1.63
C ASP A 48 18.90 23.62 3.02
N GLY A 49 18.48 22.35 3.20
CA GLY A 49 17.93 21.78 4.43
C GLY A 49 16.42 21.93 4.56
N GLU A 50 15.75 22.48 3.56
CA GLU A 50 14.30 22.46 3.42
C GLU A 50 13.87 21.49 2.31
N TYR A 51 12.75 20.81 2.48
CA TYR A 51 12.32 19.81 1.51
C TYR A 51 11.39 20.43 0.47
N ASP A 52 11.77 20.37 -0.79
CA ASP A 52 11.03 20.92 -1.95
C ASP A 52 9.91 20.00 -2.44
N VAL A 53 10.06 18.69 -2.24
CA VAL A 53 9.10 17.72 -2.73
C VAL A 53 8.77 16.70 -1.64
N VAL A 54 7.47 16.46 -1.46
CA VAL A 54 6.94 15.35 -0.67
C VAL A 54 6.25 14.37 -1.61
N ALA A 55 6.83 13.18 -1.77
CA ALA A 55 6.23 12.12 -2.56
C ALA A 55 5.55 11.10 -1.64
N VAL A 56 4.24 10.95 -1.78
CA VAL A 56 3.40 10.04 -1.00
C VAL A 56 2.89 8.92 -1.89
N LEU A 57 3.14 7.67 -1.50
CA LEU A 57 2.52 6.48 -2.09
C LEU A 57 1.66 5.83 -1.03
N GLU A 58 0.35 5.89 -1.17
CA GLU A 58 -0.59 5.23 -0.28
C GLU A 58 -1.10 3.95 -0.92
N PHE A 59 -0.83 2.83 -0.24
CA PHE A 59 -1.28 1.51 -0.67
C PHE A 59 -2.63 1.18 -0.04
N ARG A 60 -3.47 0.50 -0.84
CA ARG A 60 -4.65 -0.22 -0.37
C ARG A 60 -4.43 -1.70 -0.61
N ASN A 61 -5.02 -2.54 0.24
CA ASN A 61 -4.91 -3.98 0.10
C ASN A 61 -6.28 -4.59 -0.16
N LEU A 62 -6.30 -5.65 -0.97
CA LEU A 62 -7.49 -6.42 -1.27
C LEU A 62 -7.16 -7.90 -1.13
N SER A 63 -7.90 -8.60 -0.25
CA SER A 63 -7.81 -10.05 -0.16
C SER A 63 -8.64 -10.66 -1.27
N VAL A 64 -7.97 -11.22 -2.28
CA VAL A 64 -8.61 -11.72 -3.49
C VAL A 64 -9.50 -12.93 -3.17
N ASN A 65 -10.75 -12.86 -3.58
CA ASN A 65 -11.70 -13.97 -3.57
C ASN A 65 -11.83 -14.59 -4.95
N THR A 66 -12.09 -13.77 -5.97
CA THR A 66 -12.22 -14.21 -7.37
C THR A 66 -11.60 -13.20 -8.32
N VAL A 67 -11.13 -13.68 -9.45
CA VAL A 67 -10.66 -12.86 -10.58
C VAL A 67 -11.48 -13.25 -11.81
N SER A 68 -12.17 -12.28 -12.38
CA SER A 68 -12.87 -12.44 -13.66
C SER A 68 -11.99 -11.86 -14.77
N HIS A 69 -11.29 -12.73 -15.49
CA HIS A 69 -10.42 -12.32 -16.59
C HIS A 69 -11.21 -11.71 -17.75
N ALA A 70 -12.40 -12.27 -18.05
CA ALA A 70 -13.25 -11.76 -19.13
C ALA A 70 -13.85 -10.38 -18.84
N ALA A 71 -14.06 -10.04 -17.56
CA ALA A 71 -14.63 -8.77 -17.16
C ALA A 71 -13.60 -7.80 -16.57
N ASN A 72 -12.33 -8.17 -16.54
CA ASN A 72 -11.24 -7.40 -15.93
C ASN A 72 -11.55 -6.94 -14.49
N ILE A 73 -12.14 -7.85 -13.66
CA ILE A 73 -12.58 -7.54 -12.31
C ILE A 73 -11.86 -8.43 -11.30
N ILE A 74 -11.31 -7.81 -10.26
CA ILE A 74 -10.77 -8.48 -9.08
C ILE A 74 -11.76 -8.23 -7.94
N THR A 75 -12.37 -9.29 -7.40
CA THR A 75 -13.31 -9.20 -6.28
C THR A 75 -12.64 -9.62 -4.99
N GLY A 76 -12.77 -8.80 -3.98
CA GLY A 76 -12.27 -9.07 -2.64
C GLY A 76 -13.19 -9.97 -1.84
N LYS A 77 -12.62 -10.60 -0.81
CA LYS A 77 -13.31 -11.51 0.11
C LYS A 77 -14.43 -10.82 0.90
N TYR A 78 -14.33 -9.52 1.08
CA TYR A 78 -15.25 -8.74 1.91
C TYR A 78 -16.19 -7.84 1.11
N GLY A 79 -16.32 -8.11 -0.20
CA GLY A 79 -17.27 -7.42 -1.09
C GLY A 79 -16.66 -6.24 -1.86
N GLU A 80 -15.37 -5.94 -1.63
CA GLU A 80 -14.66 -4.95 -2.43
C GLU A 80 -14.54 -5.43 -3.87
N SER A 81 -14.55 -4.51 -4.81
CA SER A 81 -14.37 -4.81 -6.23
C SER A 81 -13.46 -3.80 -6.89
N LEU A 82 -12.45 -4.29 -7.59
CA LEU A 82 -11.52 -3.50 -8.37
C LEU A 82 -11.76 -3.79 -9.84
N LYS A 83 -12.44 -2.87 -10.52
CA LYS A 83 -12.74 -2.98 -11.96
C LYS A 83 -11.65 -2.28 -12.73
N CYS A 84 -10.86 -3.04 -13.47
CA CYS A 84 -9.73 -2.50 -14.22
C CYS A 84 -10.18 -1.53 -15.33
N ASP A 85 -11.34 -1.77 -15.91
CA ASP A 85 -11.88 -0.95 -17.00
C ASP A 85 -12.36 0.44 -16.55
N ASP A 86 -12.44 0.69 -15.24
CA ASP A 86 -12.75 2.03 -14.70
C ASP A 86 -11.55 3.00 -14.77
N TYR A 87 -10.37 2.52 -15.21
CA TYR A 87 -9.13 3.29 -15.28
C TYR A 87 -8.62 3.42 -16.72
N ASP A 88 -8.04 4.58 -17.04
CA ASP A 88 -7.41 4.83 -18.36
C ASP A 88 -6.20 3.90 -18.59
N SER A 89 -5.53 3.48 -17.52
CA SER A 89 -4.48 2.47 -17.58
C SER A 89 -4.38 1.65 -16.30
N VAL A 90 -4.02 0.37 -16.48
CA VAL A 90 -3.73 -0.57 -15.38
C VAL A 90 -2.35 -1.16 -15.56
N THR A 91 -1.56 -1.15 -14.51
CA THR A 91 -0.23 -1.77 -14.48
C THR A 91 -0.19 -2.82 -13.39
N PHE A 92 0.03 -4.07 -13.77
CA PHE A 92 0.26 -5.17 -12.85
C PHE A 92 1.76 -5.39 -12.67
N ILE A 93 2.17 -5.63 -11.42
CA ILE A 93 3.56 -5.87 -11.03
C ILE A 93 3.59 -7.08 -10.10
N LYS A 94 4.42 -8.08 -10.44
CA LYS A 94 4.68 -9.27 -9.62
C LYS A 94 6.17 -9.43 -9.42
N ASN A 95 6.63 -9.41 -8.18
CA ASN A 95 8.06 -9.51 -7.86
C ASN A 95 8.92 -8.47 -8.61
N GLY A 96 8.41 -7.23 -8.75
CA GLY A 96 9.11 -6.15 -9.44
C GLY A 96 9.09 -6.21 -10.97
N VAL A 97 8.46 -7.23 -11.56
CA VAL A 97 8.36 -7.42 -13.02
C VAL A 97 6.93 -7.12 -13.48
N LYS A 98 6.80 -6.61 -14.70
CA LYS A 98 5.48 -6.39 -15.32
C LYS A 98 4.73 -7.72 -15.43
N ALA A 99 3.48 -7.69 -15.05
CA ALA A 99 2.56 -8.84 -15.01
C ALA A 99 1.21 -8.46 -15.66
N THR A 100 0.27 -9.38 -15.59
CA THR A 100 -1.10 -9.25 -16.11
C THR A 100 -2.11 -9.70 -15.05
N ILE A 101 -3.40 -9.54 -15.31
CA ILE A 101 -4.46 -10.00 -14.41
C ILE A 101 -4.46 -11.53 -14.27
N GLU A 102 -3.98 -12.27 -15.28
CA GLU A 102 -3.86 -13.73 -15.29
C GLU A 102 -2.81 -14.24 -14.29
N ASP A 103 -1.87 -13.38 -13.89
CA ASP A 103 -0.81 -13.72 -12.93
C ASP A 103 -1.28 -13.65 -11.47
N ILE A 104 -2.52 -13.23 -11.22
CA ILE A 104 -3.08 -13.15 -9.86
C ILE A 104 -3.49 -14.54 -9.40
N PRO A 105 -2.89 -15.10 -8.34
CA PRO A 105 -3.34 -16.35 -7.75
C PRO A 105 -4.76 -16.24 -7.21
N GLY A 106 -5.53 -17.32 -7.29
CA GLY A 106 -6.94 -17.34 -6.89
C GLY A 106 -7.22 -17.04 -5.40
N LYS A 107 -6.20 -17.04 -4.55
CA LYS A 107 -6.29 -16.63 -3.14
C LYS A 107 -4.97 -15.98 -2.76
N CYS A 108 -4.92 -14.67 -2.81
CA CYS A 108 -3.74 -13.88 -2.45
C CYS A 108 -4.17 -12.51 -1.92
N ILE A 109 -3.21 -11.72 -1.53
CA ILE A 109 -3.41 -10.31 -1.25
C ILE A 109 -2.77 -9.54 -2.40
N VAL A 110 -3.53 -8.63 -3.00
CA VAL A 110 -2.98 -7.62 -3.88
C VAL A 110 -2.92 -6.29 -3.16
N SER A 111 -1.80 -5.60 -3.28
CA SER A 111 -1.68 -4.20 -2.87
C SER A 111 -1.86 -3.33 -4.09
N TYR A 112 -2.61 -2.23 -3.99
CA TYR A 112 -2.83 -1.39 -5.14
C TYR A 112 -2.77 0.10 -4.80
N ILE A 113 -2.44 0.89 -5.80
CA ILE A 113 -2.39 2.35 -5.75
C ILE A 113 -3.30 2.87 -6.86
N VAL A 114 -4.19 3.77 -6.51
CA VAL A 114 -4.93 4.58 -7.48
C VAL A 114 -4.24 5.94 -7.55
N SER A 115 -3.90 6.40 -8.76
CA SER A 115 -3.30 7.72 -8.95
C SER A 115 -4.18 8.84 -8.40
N GLY A 116 -3.59 9.98 -8.05
CA GLY A 116 -4.31 11.11 -7.48
C GLY A 116 -5.44 11.64 -8.39
N ASP A 117 -5.31 11.51 -9.72
CA ASP A 117 -6.35 11.84 -10.71
C ASP A 117 -7.38 10.71 -10.96
N LYS A 118 -7.23 9.58 -10.25
CA LYS A 118 -8.07 8.38 -10.34
C LYS A 118 -8.11 7.70 -11.73
N LYS A 119 -7.14 7.98 -12.58
CA LYS A 119 -7.09 7.47 -13.96
C LYS A 119 -6.17 6.27 -14.14
N HIS A 120 -5.23 6.07 -13.21
CA HIS A 120 -4.23 5.03 -13.31
C HIS A 120 -4.26 4.12 -12.10
N LEU A 121 -4.29 2.82 -12.34
CA LEU A 121 -4.28 1.78 -11.33
C LEU A 121 -2.96 1.02 -11.40
N TYR A 122 -2.29 0.87 -10.27
CA TYR A 122 -1.09 0.03 -10.11
C TYR A 122 -1.42 -1.10 -9.15
N VAL A 123 -1.32 -2.34 -9.61
CA VAL A 123 -1.63 -3.53 -8.81
C VAL A 123 -0.35 -4.33 -8.58
N TYR A 124 0.02 -4.50 -7.32
CA TYR A 124 1.16 -5.28 -6.88
C TYR A 124 0.67 -6.64 -6.40
N ILE A 125 1.04 -7.69 -7.10
CA ILE A 125 0.66 -9.06 -6.80
C ILE A 125 1.67 -9.62 -5.80
N ASN A 126 1.24 -9.82 -4.57
CA ASN A 126 2.06 -10.39 -3.52
C ASN A 126 1.92 -11.91 -3.54
N SER A 127 3.01 -12.59 -3.85
CA SER A 127 3.09 -14.05 -3.84
C SER A 127 3.66 -14.61 -2.55
N ASP A 128 4.12 -13.76 -1.64
CA ASP A 128 4.62 -14.18 -0.33
C ASP A 128 3.46 -14.67 0.52
N GLY A 129 3.45 -15.95 0.74
CA GLY A 129 2.49 -16.64 1.58
C GLY A 129 3.15 -17.82 2.26
N GLY A 130 2.48 -18.35 3.25
CA GLY A 130 2.90 -19.56 3.93
C GLY A 130 1.71 -20.21 4.62
N SER A 131 1.78 -21.51 4.77
CA SER A 131 0.85 -22.29 5.58
C SER A 131 1.63 -23.15 6.55
N GLY A 132 1.07 -23.39 7.69
CA GLY A 132 1.72 -24.24 8.71
C GLY A 132 1.19 -23.98 10.11
N VAL A 133 1.95 -24.42 11.07
CA VAL A 133 1.61 -24.26 12.49
C VAL A 133 2.03 -22.87 12.96
N LEU A 134 1.09 -22.12 13.54
CA LEU A 134 1.38 -20.87 14.21
C LEU A 134 2.18 -21.15 15.48
N GLN A 135 3.42 -20.67 15.54
CA GLN A 135 4.34 -20.91 16.63
C GLN A 135 4.30 -19.80 17.68
N SER A 136 4.20 -18.56 17.22
CA SER A 136 4.12 -17.41 18.11
C SER A 136 3.41 -16.24 17.45
N VAL A 137 2.84 -15.37 18.29
CA VAL A 137 2.35 -14.05 17.92
C VAL A 137 3.08 -13.06 18.81
N ASN A 138 3.87 -12.20 18.19
CA ASN A 138 4.51 -11.09 18.89
C ASN A 138 3.71 -9.81 18.61
N ASP A 139 3.15 -9.24 19.65
CA ASP A 139 2.34 -8.03 19.61
C ASP A 139 3.14 -6.93 20.28
N ASP A 140 4.09 -6.36 19.53
CA ASP A 140 4.83 -5.18 19.96
C ASP A 140 4.07 -3.94 19.50
N ASP A 141 3.89 -2.93 20.34
CA ASP A 141 3.01 -1.73 20.23
C ASP A 141 2.95 -1.06 18.85
N SER A 142 3.78 -1.45 17.93
CA SER A 142 3.81 -0.93 16.56
C SER A 142 3.72 -1.96 15.44
N LYS A 143 3.89 -3.27 15.72
CA LYS A 143 3.94 -4.30 14.66
C LYS A 143 3.56 -5.68 15.20
N LYS A 144 2.46 -6.21 14.68
CA LYS A 144 2.07 -7.59 14.93
C LYS A 144 2.80 -8.54 13.99
N ILE A 145 3.52 -9.52 14.56
CA ILE A 145 4.29 -10.51 13.81
C ILE A 145 3.76 -11.90 14.14
N TYR A 146 3.40 -12.65 13.12
CA TYR A 146 3.02 -14.06 13.24
C TYR A 146 4.16 -14.94 12.75
N THR A 147 4.67 -15.82 13.59
CA THR A 147 5.68 -16.81 13.18
C THR A 147 4.99 -18.11 12.82
N VAL A 148 5.09 -18.53 11.57
CA VAL A 148 4.51 -19.77 11.04
C VAL A 148 5.63 -20.63 10.44
N ASN A 149 5.84 -21.83 10.97
CA ASN A 149 6.93 -22.73 10.55
C ASN A 149 8.31 -22.05 10.49
N GLY A 150 8.63 -21.21 11.49
CA GLY A 150 9.92 -20.51 11.58
C GLY A 150 10.06 -19.30 10.63
N LYS A 151 9.01 -18.95 9.87
CA LYS A 151 8.99 -17.76 9.03
C LYS A 151 8.10 -16.69 9.66
N ASP A 152 8.62 -15.46 9.74
CA ASP A 152 7.90 -14.32 10.27
C ASP A 152 7.08 -13.61 9.18
N PHE A 153 5.80 -13.38 9.50
CA PHE A 153 4.86 -12.62 8.67
C PHE A 153 4.44 -11.37 9.43
N LYS A 154 4.75 -10.22 8.86
CA LYS A 154 4.30 -8.92 9.38
C LYS A 154 2.90 -8.64 8.90
N VAL A 155 2.06 -8.16 9.80
CA VAL A 155 0.70 -7.77 9.48
C VAL A 155 0.72 -6.36 8.87
N SER A 156 -0.05 -6.16 7.79
CA SER A 156 -0.25 -4.82 7.23
C SER A 156 -1.20 -4.00 8.11
N ALA A 157 -1.09 -2.67 8.08
CA ALA A 157 -1.99 -1.77 8.81
C ALA A 157 -3.48 -1.98 8.47
N THR A 158 -3.77 -2.51 7.28
CA THR A 158 -5.14 -2.82 6.85
C THR A 158 -5.67 -4.15 7.38
N PHE A 159 -4.81 -5.00 7.95
CA PHE A 159 -5.24 -6.28 8.54
C PHE A 159 -6.10 -6.06 9.78
N ASP A 160 -5.72 -5.13 10.63
CA ASP A 160 -6.45 -4.84 11.87
C ASP A 160 -7.83 -4.24 11.57
N ASP A 161 -7.99 -3.44 10.52
CA ASP A 161 -9.28 -2.94 10.06
C ASP A 161 -10.22 -4.09 9.66
N VAL A 162 -9.68 -5.12 9.00
CA VAL A 162 -10.43 -6.30 8.55
C VAL A 162 -10.77 -7.22 9.73
N VAL A 163 -9.83 -7.41 10.65
CA VAL A 163 -9.99 -8.29 11.82
C VAL A 163 -10.94 -7.68 12.84
N SER A 164 -10.84 -6.37 13.09
CA SER A 164 -11.69 -5.66 14.05
C SER A 164 -13.15 -5.58 13.62
N GLU A 165 -13.43 -5.63 12.30
CA GLU A 165 -14.80 -5.63 11.78
C GLU A 165 -15.46 -7.03 11.79
N GLY A 166 -14.80 -8.07 12.30
CA GLY A 166 -15.33 -9.43 12.39
C GLY A 166 -15.63 -10.08 11.03
N LYS A 167 -14.94 -9.63 10.00
CA LYS A 167 -15.12 -10.09 8.61
C LYS A 167 -14.15 -11.21 8.25
N TYR A 168 -14.19 -12.36 8.96
CA TYR A 168 -13.37 -13.55 8.62
C TYR A 168 -14.15 -14.66 7.96
#